data_d48de59006beeaa098f6c6814a655683
#
_entry.id   d48de59006beeaa098f6c6814a655683
#
_cell.length_a   1.000
_cell.length_b   1.000
_cell.length_c   1.000
_cell.angle_alpha   90.00
_cell.angle_beta   90.00
_cell.angle_gamma   90.00
#
_symmetry.space_group_name_H-M   'P 1'
#
loop_
_entity.id
_entity.type
_entity.pdbx_description
1 polymer ?
#
loop_
_entity_poly.entity_id
_entity_poly.type
_entity_poly.pdbx_seq_one_letter_code
_entity_poly.pdbx_strand_id
1 'polypeptide(L)'
;VYSVKFSVTTKVLTDKLANALRLIEEMLFDTSFDDEKHLIRIDMSEFSDSSSVSKVIGSNPGYVGYEDMGSVVERIRNMPSGVILLDEVDKVSSDYKGDTASALLEVLDAEQNRNFRDHYVEIPIDLSEVLFVVTANTTETIPRPLLDRMEVIEVSSYTAAEKFHIAREHLMPKQLKKNGMQGRLIVSDNALRSVIEGYTREAGVRGLERKLGEICRKAARELLKEDKSCIRVNDRNLEKYLGKPRFHSLKANQTDEIGIVRGLAWTSVGGDTLQIEVNMMPGKGELELTGQLGDVMKESAMTGLSYIRSVSERYQIDPDVFKKNDFHIHIPEGAVPKDGPSAGITMATALLSALTHTPVRADLAMTGEITLRGRVLPIGGLKEKTLAAKTAGIKTVLVPEKNRPDVEEIPAEIKNGLEILFVETMDDVIAHAFVGGKGNN
;
A
#
# COMPACT_ATOMS: atom_id res chain seq x y z
N VAL A 1 -6.58 2.83 -1.73
CA VAL A 1 -5.23 2.37 -1.85
C VAL A 1 -5.13 1.56 -3.07
N TYR A 2 -4.23 1.93 -3.90
CA TYR A 2 -3.98 1.14 -5.10
C TYR A 2 -2.51 0.77 -5.07
N SER A 3 -2.18 -0.43 -4.58
CA SER A 3 -1.00 -1.11 -5.07
C SER A 3 -1.38 -1.52 -6.50
N VAL A 4 -0.87 -0.83 -7.49
CA VAL A 4 -1.03 -1.25 -8.87
C VAL A 4 -0.10 -2.44 -9.03
N LYS A 5 -0.66 -3.65 -9.16
CA LYS A 5 0.10 -4.82 -9.54
C LYS A 5 0.03 -4.90 -11.06
N PHE A 6 1.18 -4.89 -11.71
CA PHE A 6 1.27 -5.17 -13.13
C PHE A 6 1.57 -6.64 -13.32
N SER A 7 0.85 -7.25 -14.23
CA SER A 7 1.23 -8.54 -14.74
C SER A 7 1.56 -8.37 -16.22
N VAL A 8 2.76 -8.76 -16.60
CA VAL A 8 3.20 -8.73 -18.00
C VAL A 8 3.48 -10.15 -18.41
N THR A 9 2.58 -10.74 -19.20
CA THR A 9 2.84 -12.04 -19.80
C THR A 9 3.39 -11.82 -21.19
N THR A 10 4.69 -12.05 -21.40
CA THR A 10 5.28 -11.98 -22.72
C THR A 10 6.29 -13.09 -22.95
N LYS A 11 6.18 -13.74 -24.11
CA LYS A 11 7.36 -14.23 -24.85
C LYS A 11 7.80 -13.09 -25.78
N VAL A 12 8.44 -12.06 -25.26
CA VAL A 12 9.04 -11.02 -26.10
C VAL A 12 10.43 -11.50 -26.47
N LEU A 13 10.74 -11.52 -27.76
CA LEU A 13 12.11 -11.59 -28.24
C LEU A 13 12.90 -10.44 -27.59
N THR A 14 14.11 -10.71 -27.09
CA THR A 14 14.95 -9.80 -26.28
C THR A 14 15.15 -8.41 -26.90
N ASP A 15 15.04 -8.28 -28.20
CA ASP A 15 15.14 -7.04 -28.97
C ASP A 15 13.88 -6.15 -28.90
N LYS A 16 12.70 -6.72 -28.57
CA LYS A 16 11.44 -5.98 -28.39
C LYS A 16 11.17 -5.62 -26.92
N LEU A 17 11.87 -6.20 -25.96
CA LEU A 17 11.66 -5.95 -24.53
C LEU A 17 11.90 -4.47 -24.17
N ALA A 18 12.95 -3.86 -24.70
CA ALA A 18 13.25 -2.44 -24.45
C ALA A 18 12.13 -1.51 -24.96
N ASN A 19 11.51 -1.85 -26.10
CA ASN A 19 10.39 -1.07 -26.62
C ASN A 19 9.11 -1.29 -25.80
N ALA A 20 8.86 -2.52 -25.31
CA ALA A 20 7.74 -2.82 -24.44
C ALA A 20 7.88 -2.12 -23.09
N LEU A 21 9.07 -2.13 -22.48
CA LEU A 21 9.35 -1.39 -21.23
C LEU A 21 9.20 0.12 -21.42
N ARG A 22 9.65 0.68 -22.54
CA ARG A 22 9.46 2.09 -22.87
C ARG A 22 7.98 2.44 -23.02
N LEU A 23 7.19 1.60 -23.69
CA LEU A 23 5.74 1.78 -23.80
C LEU A 23 5.05 1.73 -22.44
N ILE A 24 5.46 0.82 -21.55
CA ILE A 24 4.95 0.73 -20.18
C ILE A 24 5.34 1.99 -19.39
N GLU A 25 6.57 2.48 -19.53
CA GLU A 25 7.05 3.71 -18.91
C GLU A 25 6.26 4.93 -19.40
N GLU A 26 6.04 5.07 -20.70
CA GLU A 26 5.19 6.10 -21.28
C GLU A 26 3.73 5.99 -20.80
N MET A 27 3.18 4.78 -20.69
CA MET A 27 1.83 4.54 -20.14
C MET A 27 1.69 4.94 -18.67
N LEU A 28 2.75 4.78 -17.88
CA LEU A 28 2.74 5.08 -16.45
C LEU A 28 2.96 6.56 -16.16
N PHE A 29 3.79 7.23 -16.94
CA PHE A 29 4.32 8.56 -16.63
C PHE A 29 3.93 9.64 -17.64
N ASP A 30 3.61 9.28 -18.87
CA ASP A 30 3.19 10.23 -19.90
C ASP A 30 1.83 9.86 -20.50
N THR A 31 0.81 10.64 -20.18
CA THR A 31 -0.57 10.40 -20.66
C THR A 31 -0.81 10.84 -22.11
N SER A 32 0.22 11.26 -22.82
CA SER A 32 0.17 11.60 -24.24
C SER A 32 0.63 10.44 -25.10
N PHE A 33 -0.22 9.43 -25.26
CA PHE A 33 -0.08 8.46 -26.34
C PHE A 33 -0.50 9.14 -27.65
N ASP A 34 0.46 9.56 -28.44
CA ASP A 34 0.19 10.11 -29.79
C ASP A 34 -0.23 9.01 -30.78
N ASP A 35 -0.15 7.74 -30.41
CA ASP A 35 -0.49 6.59 -31.27
C ASP A 35 -1.58 5.72 -30.60
N GLU A 36 -2.79 6.26 -30.48
CA GLU A 36 -3.99 5.54 -29.96
C GLU A 36 -4.29 4.23 -30.73
N LYS A 37 -3.63 3.99 -31.86
CA LYS A 37 -3.87 2.84 -32.72
C LYS A 37 -3.29 1.53 -32.18
N HIS A 38 -2.30 1.60 -31.27
CA HIS A 38 -1.59 0.42 -30.76
C HIS A 38 -1.86 0.12 -29.27
N LEU A 39 -2.73 0.89 -28.62
CA LEU A 39 -3.17 0.65 -27.25
C LEU A 39 -4.69 0.48 -27.19
N ILE A 40 -5.13 -0.68 -26.68
CA ILE A 40 -6.54 -0.91 -26.32
C ILE A 40 -6.64 -0.99 -24.83
N ARG A 41 -7.38 -0.07 -24.21
CA ARG A 41 -7.72 -0.14 -22.77
C ARG A 41 -9.12 -0.68 -22.61
N ILE A 42 -9.26 -1.68 -21.73
CA ILE A 42 -10.52 -2.31 -21.33
C ILE A 42 -10.62 -2.18 -19.81
N ASP A 43 -11.62 -1.47 -19.33
CA ASP A 43 -11.91 -1.34 -17.91
C ASP A 43 -12.76 -2.56 -17.47
N MET A 44 -12.15 -3.46 -16.71
CA MET A 44 -12.79 -4.71 -16.30
C MET A 44 -13.86 -4.50 -15.22
N SER A 45 -13.91 -3.33 -14.59
CA SER A 45 -14.99 -2.98 -13.65
C SER A 45 -16.37 -2.83 -14.34
N GLU A 46 -16.39 -2.53 -15.64
CA GLU A 46 -17.61 -2.51 -16.45
C GLU A 46 -18.18 -3.92 -16.72
N PHE A 47 -17.39 -4.96 -16.42
CA PHE A 47 -17.73 -6.36 -16.66
C PHE A 47 -18.05 -7.13 -15.37
N SER A 48 -18.46 -6.42 -14.34
CA SER A 48 -18.87 -7.01 -13.06
C SER A 48 -20.21 -7.78 -13.10
N ASP A 49 -21.03 -7.56 -14.13
CA ASP A 49 -22.30 -8.25 -14.34
C ASP A 49 -22.19 -9.35 -15.41
N SER A 50 -22.84 -10.50 -15.19
CA SER A 50 -22.84 -11.66 -16.09
C SER A 50 -23.34 -11.37 -17.51
N SER A 51 -24.13 -10.30 -17.69
CA SER A 51 -24.55 -9.82 -19.01
C SER A 51 -23.49 -9.03 -19.76
N SER A 52 -22.42 -8.61 -19.08
CA SER A 52 -21.37 -7.78 -19.65
C SER A 52 -20.23 -8.60 -20.27
N VAL A 53 -20.10 -9.88 -19.90
CA VAL A 53 -19.07 -10.82 -20.43
C VAL A 53 -19.19 -10.92 -21.96
N SER A 54 -20.42 -10.92 -22.44
CA SER A 54 -20.72 -10.88 -23.87
C SER A 54 -20.12 -9.68 -24.60
N LYS A 55 -19.78 -8.59 -23.91
CA LYS A 55 -19.14 -7.41 -24.51
C LYS A 55 -17.64 -7.60 -24.79
N VAL A 56 -16.95 -8.51 -24.13
CA VAL A 56 -15.52 -8.80 -24.35
C VAL A 56 -15.34 -9.90 -25.39
N ILE A 57 -16.15 -10.99 -25.29
CA ILE A 57 -15.97 -12.20 -26.08
C ILE A 57 -16.99 -12.29 -27.23
N GLY A 58 -17.95 -11.38 -27.31
CA GLY A 58 -19.06 -11.44 -28.23
C GLY A 58 -20.29 -12.11 -27.62
N SER A 59 -21.50 -11.72 -28.05
CA SER A 59 -22.75 -12.42 -27.72
C SER A 59 -23.25 -13.21 -28.92
N ASN A 60 -23.88 -14.36 -28.64
CA ASN A 60 -24.53 -15.14 -29.66
C ASN A 60 -25.65 -14.33 -30.37
N PRO A 61 -25.85 -14.55 -31.67
CA PRO A 61 -26.90 -13.88 -32.42
C PRO A 61 -28.27 -14.02 -31.72
N GLY A 62 -28.97 -12.88 -31.45
CA GLY A 62 -30.26 -12.83 -30.84
C GLY A 62 -30.35 -12.40 -29.37
N TYR A 63 -29.23 -12.10 -28.74
CA TYR A 63 -29.19 -11.54 -27.39
C TYR A 63 -29.00 -10.01 -27.39
N VAL A 64 -29.51 -9.34 -26.34
CA VAL A 64 -29.39 -7.88 -26.16
C VAL A 64 -27.91 -7.50 -26.02
N GLY A 65 -27.44 -6.51 -26.79
CA GLY A 65 -26.03 -6.07 -26.83
C GLY A 65 -25.23 -6.58 -28.06
N TYR A 66 -25.88 -7.24 -28.97
CA TYR A 66 -25.29 -7.72 -30.24
C TYR A 66 -24.75 -6.59 -31.13
N GLU A 67 -25.40 -5.41 -31.13
CA GLU A 67 -25.02 -4.26 -31.99
C GLU A 67 -23.85 -3.41 -31.42
N ASP A 68 -23.60 -3.45 -30.11
CA ASP A 68 -22.58 -2.62 -29.47
C ASP A 68 -21.15 -3.23 -29.46
N MET A 69 -21.02 -4.46 -29.96
CA MET A 69 -19.85 -5.31 -29.72
C MET A 69 -18.77 -5.30 -30.77
N GLY A 70 -19.03 -4.72 -31.92
CA GLY A 70 -18.04 -4.68 -33.02
C GLY A 70 -16.76 -3.92 -32.68
N SER A 71 -16.74 -3.10 -31.64
CA SER A 71 -15.66 -2.15 -31.43
C SER A 71 -14.37 -2.75 -30.83
N VAL A 72 -14.44 -3.65 -29.83
CA VAL A 72 -13.23 -4.17 -29.16
C VAL A 72 -12.59 -5.27 -30.00
N VAL A 73 -13.36 -6.25 -30.42
CA VAL A 73 -12.88 -7.36 -31.27
C VAL A 73 -12.40 -6.86 -32.63
N GLU A 74 -13.11 -5.89 -33.23
CA GLU A 74 -12.70 -5.25 -34.48
C GLU A 74 -11.43 -4.41 -34.32
N ARG A 75 -11.26 -3.71 -33.20
CA ARG A 75 -10.02 -2.99 -32.89
C ARG A 75 -8.85 -3.95 -32.71
N ILE A 76 -9.04 -5.06 -31.98
CA ILE A 76 -8.02 -6.11 -31.81
C ILE A 76 -7.64 -6.71 -33.18
N ARG A 77 -8.62 -7.04 -34.03
CA ARG A 77 -8.40 -7.58 -35.35
C ARG A 77 -7.60 -6.65 -36.27
N ASN A 78 -7.82 -5.35 -36.15
CA ASN A 78 -7.11 -4.34 -36.93
C ASN A 78 -5.73 -3.98 -36.35
N MET A 79 -5.33 -4.63 -35.23
CA MET A 79 -4.09 -4.39 -34.52
C MET A 79 -3.23 -5.67 -34.50
N PRO A 80 -2.44 -5.92 -35.52
CA PRO A 80 -1.62 -7.15 -35.65
C PRO A 80 -0.52 -7.29 -34.57
N SER A 81 -0.12 -6.17 -33.98
CA SER A 81 0.78 -6.11 -32.81
C SER A 81 0.46 -4.86 -31.99
N GLY A 82 0.36 -4.99 -30.66
CA GLY A 82 0.04 -3.87 -29.82
C GLY A 82 -0.09 -4.26 -28.34
N VAL A 83 -0.60 -3.33 -27.54
CA VAL A 83 -0.78 -3.49 -26.10
C VAL A 83 -2.27 -3.51 -25.77
N ILE A 84 -2.72 -4.52 -25.02
CA ILE A 84 -4.05 -4.55 -24.42
C ILE A 84 -3.90 -4.38 -22.91
N LEU A 85 -4.46 -3.30 -22.39
CA LEU A 85 -4.51 -3.02 -20.96
C LEU A 85 -5.86 -3.44 -20.40
N LEU A 86 -5.86 -4.46 -19.53
CA LEU A 86 -7.01 -4.92 -18.76
C LEU A 86 -6.94 -4.26 -17.37
N ASP A 87 -7.73 -3.22 -17.18
CA ASP A 87 -7.70 -2.42 -15.96
C ASP A 87 -8.67 -2.97 -14.90
N GLU A 88 -8.25 -3.04 -13.63
CA GLU A 88 -9.05 -3.50 -12.49
C GLU A 88 -9.58 -4.96 -12.60
N VAL A 89 -8.75 -5.91 -13.03
CA VAL A 89 -9.15 -7.33 -13.21
C VAL A 89 -9.62 -8.00 -11.90
N ASP A 90 -9.22 -7.47 -10.75
CA ASP A 90 -9.67 -7.91 -9.42
C ASP A 90 -11.16 -7.62 -9.14
N LYS A 91 -11.83 -6.84 -9.98
CA LYS A 91 -13.25 -6.50 -9.89
C LYS A 91 -14.16 -7.43 -10.68
N VAL A 92 -13.58 -8.32 -11.46
CA VAL A 92 -14.34 -9.29 -12.25
C VAL A 92 -15.02 -10.28 -11.32
N SER A 93 -16.37 -10.43 -11.44
CA SER A 93 -17.14 -11.35 -10.62
C SER A 93 -16.93 -12.81 -11.09
N SER A 94 -16.90 -13.73 -10.12
CA SER A 94 -16.81 -15.18 -10.34
C SER A 94 -18.19 -15.86 -10.30
N ASP A 95 -19.26 -15.23 -10.83
CA ASP A 95 -20.58 -15.80 -10.78
C ASP A 95 -20.79 -16.95 -11.76
N TYR A 96 -21.52 -17.97 -11.33
CA TYR A 96 -21.75 -19.31 -11.90
C TYR A 96 -22.33 -19.37 -13.33
N LYS A 97 -22.59 -18.25 -14.01
CA LYS A 97 -23.27 -18.22 -15.32
C LYS A 97 -22.52 -17.57 -16.49
N GLY A 98 -21.25 -17.32 -16.33
CA GLY A 98 -20.40 -16.77 -17.39
C GLY A 98 -19.09 -16.33 -16.76
N ASP A 99 -18.15 -17.27 -16.70
CA ASP A 99 -16.86 -17.06 -16.03
C ASP A 99 -15.94 -16.24 -16.95
N THR A 100 -15.92 -14.91 -16.73
CA THR A 100 -14.98 -14.00 -17.40
C THR A 100 -13.52 -14.41 -17.15
N ALA A 101 -13.24 -15.03 -16.00
CA ALA A 101 -11.92 -15.53 -15.69
C ALA A 101 -11.51 -16.69 -16.61
N SER A 102 -12.46 -17.57 -16.99
CA SER A 102 -12.21 -18.65 -17.96
C SER A 102 -11.87 -18.12 -19.34
N ALA A 103 -12.54 -17.05 -19.78
CA ALA A 103 -12.23 -16.41 -21.06
C ALA A 103 -10.84 -15.77 -21.06
N LEU A 104 -10.46 -15.12 -19.93
CA LEU A 104 -9.12 -14.56 -19.77
C LEU A 104 -8.03 -15.64 -19.72
N LEU A 105 -8.35 -16.85 -19.24
CA LEU A 105 -7.42 -17.97 -19.27
C LEU A 105 -7.02 -18.35 -20.71
N GLU A 106 -7.96 -18.34 -21.64
CA GLU A 106 -7.68 -18.62 -23.05
C GLU A 106 -6.89 -17.48 -23.72
N VAL A 107 -7.27 -16.24 -23.44
CA VAL A 107 -6.63 -15.03 -23.99
C VAL A 107 -5.18 -14.90 -23.52
N LEU A 108 -4.91 -15.15 -22.24
CA LEU A 108 -3.59 -14.97 -21.62
C LEU A 108 -2.67 -16.21 -21.77
N ASP A 109 -3.19 -17.33 -22.26
CA ASP A 109 -2.40 -18.53 -22.50
C ASP A 109 -1.67 -18.42 -23.85
N ALA A 110 -0.35 -18.31 -23.81
CA ALA A 110 0.48 -18.17 -25.01
C ALA A 110 0.42 -19.37 -25.97
N GLU A 111 -0.06 -20.54 -25.51
CA GLU A 111 -0.23 -21.73 -26.37
C GLU A 111 -1.59 -21.76 -27.07
N GLN A 112 -2.62 -21.14 -26.46
CA GLN A 112 -4.00 -21.14 -26.94
C GLN A 112 -4.38 -19.86 -27.70
N ASN A 113 -3.81 -18.72 -27.34
CA ASN A 113 -4.20 -17.41 -27.86
C ASN A 113 -3.94 -17.18 -29.35
N ARG A 114 -3.17 -18.08 -30.01
CA ARG A 114 -2.98 -18.07 -31.48
C ARG A 114 -4.25 -18.38 -32.27
N ASN A 115 -5.17 -19.12 -31.65
CA ASN A 115 -6.41 -19.53 -32.28
C ASN A 115 -7.62 -19.02 -31.50
N PHE A 116 -7.48 -17.89 -30.83
CA PHE A 116 -8.58 -17.30 -30.08
C PHE A 116 -9.78 -17.06 -30.97
N ARG A 117 -10.95 -17.49 -30.52
CA ARG A 117 -12.23 -17.30 -31.24
C ARG A 117 -13.19 -16.54 -30.34
N ASP A 118 -13.65 -15.42 -30.84
CA ASP A 118 -14.79 -14.74 -30.21
C ASP A 118 -16.11 -15.49 -30.54
N HIS A 119 -17.07 -15.40 -29.66
CA HIS A 119 -18.39 -16.04 -29.83
C HIS A 119 -19.29 -15.29 -30.83
N TYR A 120 -18.84 -14.15 -31.35
CA TYR A 120 -19.64 -13.32 -32.26
C TYR A 120 -19.37 -13.62 -33.73
N VAL A 121 -18.11 -13.65 -34.12
CA VAL A 121 -17.68 -13.82 -35.52
C VAL A 121 -17.16 -15.24 -35.76
N GLU A 122 -16.75 -15.95 -34.71
CA GLU A 122 -16.17 -17.31 -34.73
C GLU A 122 -14.93 -17.46 -35.67
N ILE A 123 -14.32 -16.34 -36.07
CA ILE A 123 -13.11 -16.36 -36.87
C ILE A 123 -11.88 -16.37 -35.95
N PRO A 124 -10.95 -17.27 -36.13
CA PRO A 124 -9.74 -17.30 -35.30
C PRO A 124 -8.92 -16.02 -35.48
N ILE A 125 -8.47 -15.48 -34.34
CA ILE A 125 -7.62 -14.29 -34.25
C ILE A 125 -6.32 -14.73 -33.57
N ASP A 126 -5.18 -14.38 -34.16
CA ASP A 126 -3.88 -14.62 -33.56
C ASP A 126 -3.51 -13.48 -32.62
N LEU A 127 -3.49 -13.76 -31.30
CA LEU A 127 -3.11 -12.82 -30.24
C LEU A 127 -1.67 -13.04 -29.75
N SER A 128 -0.89 -13.91 -30.37
CA SER A 128 0.46 -14.26 -29.90
C SER A 128 1.48 -13.11 -29.97
N GLU A 129 1.23 -12.11 -30.80
CA GLU A 129 2.07 -10.90 -30.92
C GLU A 129 1.52 -9.71 -30.09
N VAL A 130 0.49 -9.92 -29.27
CA VAL A 130 -0.12 -8.90 -28.42
C VAL A 130 0.48 -8.95 -27.02
N LEU A 131 0.90 -7.79 -26.50
CA LEU A 131 1.30 -7.64 -25.11
C LEU A 131 0.08 -7.36 -24.25
N PHE A 132 -0.19 -8.23 -23.28
CA PHE A 132 -1.23 -8.03 -22.29
C PHE A 132 -0.64 -7.40 -21.02
N VAL A 133 -1.19 -6.26 -20.61
CA VAL A 133 -0.89 -5.62 -19.32
C VAL A 133 -2.16 -5.65 -18.48
N VAL A 134 -2.05 -6.19 -17.28
CA VAL A 134 -3.18 -6.36 -16.37
C VAL A 134 -2.94 -5.55 -15.11
N THR A 135 -3.93 -4.77 -14.67
CA THR A 135 -3.85 -4.06 -13.40
C THR A 135 -4.85 -4.63 -12.39
N ALA A 136 -4.45 -4.64 -11.12
CA ALA A 136 -5.29 -5.07 -10.02
C ALA A 136 -4.91 -4.34 -8.73
N ASN A 137 -5.87 -4.17 -7.83
CA ASN A 137 -5.60 -3.62 -6.48
C ASN A 137 -5.14 -4.70 -5.51
N THR A 138 -5.60 -5.94 -5.72
CA THR A 138 -5.24 -7.11 -4.91
C THR A 138 -5.14 -8.34 -5.81
N THR A 139 -4.31 -9.30 -5.40
CA THR A 139 -4.25 -10.62 -6.05
C THR A 139 -5.16 -11.64 -5.39
N GLU A 140 -5.73 -11.34 -4.22
CA GLU A 140 -6.52 -12.29 -3.42
C GLU A 140 -7.81 -12.74 -4.11
N THR A 141 -8.42 -11.84 -4.89
CA THR A 141 -9.67 -12.13 -5.63
C THR A 141 -9.42 -12.72 -7.02
N ILE A 142 -8.16 -12.74 -7.48
CA ILE A 142 -7.81 -13.27 -8.80
C ILE A 142 -7.60 -14.79 -8.68
N PRO A 143 -8.26 -15.61 -9.52
CA PRO A 143 -8.08 -17.05 -9.50
C PRO A 143 -6.61 -17.47 -9.74
N ARG A 144 -6.12 -18.43 -8.95
CA ARG A 144 -4.75 -18.92 -9.06
C ARG A 144 -4.34 -19.33 -10.49
N PRO A 145 -5.17 -20.08 -11.26
CA PRO A 145 -4.80 -20.45 -12.63
C PRO A 145 -4.54 -19.24 -13.54
N LEU A 146 -5.16 -18.09 -13.25
CA LEU A 146 -4.94 -16.87 -13.99
C LEU A 146 -3.63 -16.21 -13.55
N LEU A 147 -3.35 -16.19 -12.25
CA LEU A 147 -2.08 -15.66 -11.71
C LEU A 147 -0.87 -16.46 -12.19
N ASP A 148 -1.01 -17.79 -12.35
CA ASP A 148 0.07 -18.67 -12.84
C ASP A 148 0.49 -18.36 -14.30
N ARG A 149 -0.35 -17.65 -15.05
CA ARG A 149 -0.07 -17.19 -16.43
C ARG A 149 0.47 -15.77 -16.51
N MET A 150 0.65 -15.13 -15.36
CA MET A 150 1.04 -13.72 -15.27
C MET A 150 2.36 -13.56 -14.52
N GLU A 151 3.20 -12.66 -14.97
CA GLU A 151 4.30 -12.14 -14.16
C GLU A 151 3.76 -11.01 -13.25
N VAL A 152 3.83 -11.23 -11.94
CA VAL A 152 3.30 -10.27 -10.96
C VAL A 152 4.36 -9.26 -10.57
N ILE A 153 4.16 -7.99 -10.93
CA ILE A 153 5.04 -6.88 -10.55
C ILE A 153 4.34 -6.04 -9.48
N GLU A 154 4.91 -5.99 -8.29
CA GLU A 154 4.38 -5.16 -7.21
C GLU A 154 4.81 -3.71 -7.36
N VAL A 155 3.85 -2.79 -7.46
CA VAL A 155 4.10 -1.35 -7.42
C VAL A 155 3.85 -0.83 -6.02
N SER A 156 4.94 -0.50 -5.34
CA SER A 156 4.90 0.05 -3.97
C SER A 156 4.37 1.49 -3.95
N SER A 157 3.98 1.96 -2.75
CA SER A 157 3.58 3.34 -2.54
C SER A 157 4.72 4.32 -2.80
N TYR A 158 4.38 5.52 -3.30
CA TYR A 158 5.36 6.59 -3.45
C TYR A 158 5.80 7.16 -2.10
N THR A 159 7.09 7.41 -1.98
CA THR A 159 7.67 8.17 -0.86
C THR A 159 7.26 9.65 -0.92
N ALA A 160 7.39 10.38 0.18
CA ALA A 160 7.14 11.82 0.19
C ALA A 160 8.03 12.59 -0.79
N ALA A 161 9.27 12.12 -1.00
CA ALA A 161 10.20 12.72 -1.96
C ALA A 161 9.74 12.48 -3.41
N GLU A 162 9.37 11.25 -3.75
CA GLU A 162 8.81 10.92 -5.07
C GLU A 162 7.51 11.69 -5.33
N LYS A 163 6.59 11.75 -4.37
CA LYS A 163 5.36 12.57 -4.47
C LYS A 163 5.66 14.04 -4.70
N PHE A 164 6.72 14.56 -4.07
CA PHE A 164 7.14 15.94 -4.26
C PHE A 164 7.64 16.18 -5.69
N HIS A 165 8.50 15.30 -6.22
CA HIS A 165 8.98 15.39 -7.61
C HIS A 165 7.83 15.26 -8.62
N ILE A 166 6.95 14.27 -8.44
CA ILE A 166 5.75 14.09 -9.27
C ILE A 166 4.86 15.34 -9.20
N ALA A 167 4.64 15.89 -8.00
CA ALA A 167 3.83 17.10 -7.83
C ALA A 167 4.42 18.30 -8.56
N ARG A 168 5.74 18.50 -8.44
CA ARG A 168 6.44 19.66 -9.00
C ARG A 168 6.57 19.59 -10.52
N GLU A 169 6.97 18.42 -11.04
CA GLU A 169 7.38 18.26 -12.43
C GLU A 169 6.21 17.90 -13.36
N HIS A 170 5.19 17.21 -12.82
CA HIS A 170 4.08 16.72 -13.62
C HIS A 170 2.72 17.30 -13.20
N LEU A 171 2.31 17.12 -11.92
CA LEU A 171 0.95 17.47 -11.53
C LEU A 171 0.70 18.98 -11.51
N MET A 172 1.63 19.76 -10.98
CA MET A 172 1.46 21.21 -10.89
C MET A 172 1.38 21.87 -12.27
N PRO A 173 2.29 21.59 -13.23
CA PRO A 173 2.18 22.08 -14.61
C PRO A 173 0.86 21.67 -15.29
N LYS A 174 0.45 20.40 -15.13
CA LYS A 174 -0.83 19.88 -15.63
C LYS A 174 -2.02 20.65 -15.07
N GLN A 175 -2.06 20.87 -13.74
CA GLN A 175 -3.16 21.58 -13.10
C GLN A 175 -3.17 23.08 -13.43
N LEU A 176 -2.01 23.72 -13.58
CA LEU A 176 -1.91 25.10 -14.03
C LEU A 176 -2.47 25.26 -15.47
N LYS A 177 -2.11 24.36 -16.38
CA LYS A 177 -2.63 24.34 -17.76
C LYS A 177 -4.14 24.13 -17.78
N LYS A 178 -4.62 23.10 -17.04
CA LYS A 178 -6.06 22.73 -16.98
C LYS A 178 -6.95 23.86 -16.45
N ASN A 179 -6.43 24.67 -15.52
CA ASN A 179 -7.19 25.76 -14.88
C ASN A 179 -6.86 27.16 -15.45
N GLY A 180 -6.05 27.27 -16.51
CA GLY A 180 -5.67 28.55 -17.12
C GLY A 180 -4.84 29.47 -16.20
N MET A 181 -4.05 28.87 -15.30
CA MET A 181 -3.30 29.58 -14.27
C MET A 181 -1.80 29.68 -14.55
N GLN A 182 -1.36 29.31 -15.75
CA GLN A 182 0.03 29.41 -16.17
C GLN A 182 0.51 30.86 -16.08
N GLY A 183 1.66 31.08 -15.42
CA GLY A 183 2.22 32.41 -15.17
C GLY A 183 1.45 33.28 -14.15
N ARG A 184 0.28 32.81 -13.67
CA ARG A 184 -0.57 33.56 -12.73
C ARG A 184 -0.60 32.94 -11.30
N LEU A 185 -0.14 31.73 -11.13
CA LEU A 185 -0.04 31.05 -9.84
C LEU A 185 1.34 30.44 -9.68
N ILE A 186 1.97 30.73 -8.55
CA ILE A 186 3.24 30.15 -8.12
C ILE A 186 2.99 29.46 -6.78
N VAL A 187 3.25 28.16 -6.73
CA VAL A 187 3.19 27.36 -5.47
C VAL A 187 4.61 27.04 -5.06
N SER A 188 4.98 27.40 -3.85
CA SER A 188 6.34 27.14 -3.34
C SER A 188 6.56 25.65 -3.03
N ASP A 189 7.81 25.21 -3.08
CA ASP A 189 8.20 23.84 -2.74
C ASP A 189 7.77 23.46 -1.31
N ASN A 190 7.88 24.39 -0.36
CA ASN A 190 7.42 24.17 1.01
C ASN A 190 5.90 23.97 1.08
N ALA A 191 5.12 24.71 0.28
CA ALA A 191 3.69 24.49 0.21
C ALA A 191 3.36 23.11 -0.39
N LEU A 192 4.07 22.66 -1.42
CA LEU A 192 3.90 21.32 -1.99
C LEU A 192 4.17 20.22 -0.93
N ARG A 193 5.26 20.35 -0.17
CA ARG A 193 5.57 19.43 0.94
C ARG A 193 4.47 19.44 2.00
N SER A 194 4.01 20.63 2.40
CA SER A 194 2.91 20.77 3.37
C SER A 194 1.60 20.15 2.86
N VAL A 195 1.31 20.21 1.55
CA VAL A 195 0.15 19.53 0.96
C VAL A 195 0.29 18.02 1.06
N ILE A 196 1.47 17.48 0.77
CA ILE A 196 1.74 16.04 0.85
C ILE A 196 1.57 15.53 2.28
N GLU A 197 2.15 16.23 3.25
CA GLU A 197 2.19 15.79 4.65
C GLU A 197 0.89 16.03 5.40
N GLY A 198 0.24 17.19 5.18
CA GLY A 198 -0.88 17.63 6.00
C GLY A 198 -2.26 17.49 5.36
N TYR A 199 -2.36 17.32 4.05
CA TYR A 199 -3.66 17.32 3.36
C TYR A 199 -3.94 16.07 2.53
N THR A 200 -2.94 15.16 2.39
CA THR A 200 -3.10 13.88 1.69
C THR A 200 -2.56 12.73 2.54
N ARG A 201 -3.25 11.60 2.49
CA ARG A 201 -2.82 10.33 3.08
C ARG A 201 -3.24 9.23 2.12
N GLU A 202 -2.34 8.88 1.21
CA GLU A 202 -2.60 7.95 0.12
C GLU A 202 -1.30 7.29 -0.36
N ALA A 203 -1.38 6.09 -0.94
CA ALA A 203 -0.23 5.41 -1.54
C ALA A 203 0.24 6.11 -2.82
N GLY A 204 -0.71 6.50 -3.68
CA GLY A 204 -0.47 7.20 -4.94
C GLY A 204 -0.49 8.73 -4.80
N VAL A 205 -0.90 9.41 -5.88
CA VAL A 205 -0.91 10.88 -6.00
C VAL A 205 -2.25 11.46 -6.50
N ARG A 206 -3.32 10.66 -6.58
CA ARG A 206 -4.64 11.14 -7.07
C ARG A 206 -5.27 12.19 -6.14
N GLY A 207 -5.16 12.00 -4.84
CA GLY A 207 -5.61 12.97 -3.83
C GLY A 207 -4.79 14.26 -3.88
N LEU A 208 -3.47 14.11 -4.05
CA LEU A 208 -2.53 15.22 -4.21
C LEU A 208 -2.90 16.05 -5.45
N GLU A 209 -3.12 15.41 -6.59
CA GLU A 209 -3.57 16.10 -7.82
C GLU A 209 -4.87 16.87 -7.60
N ARG A 210 -5.86 16.25 -6.90
CA ARG A 210 -7.12 16.93 -6.56
C ARG A 210 -6.90 18.15 -5.68
N LYS A 211 -5.98 18.09 -4.71
CA LYS A 211 -5.65 19.21 -3.82
C LYS A 211 -4.93 20.33 -4.57
N LEU A 212 -4.01 20.01 -5.45
CA LEU A 212 -3.37 21.00 -6.33
C LEU A 212 -4.38 21.69 -7.26
N GLY A 213 -5.30 20.92 -7.84
CA GLY A 213 -6.42 21.48 -8.62
C GLY A 213 -7.35 22.37 -7.77
N GLU A 214 -7.59 22.05 -6.50
CA GLU A 214 -8.36 22.87 -5.57
C GLU A 214 -7.68 24.22 -5.33
N ILE A 215 -6.35 24.23 -5.12
CA ILE A 215 -5.55 25.46 -4.99
C ILE A 215 -5.68 26.30 -6.25
N CYS A 216 -5.51 25.70 -7.45
CA CYS A 216 -5.64 26.41 -8.72
C CYS A 216 -7.01 27.09 -8.88
N ARG A 217 -8.09 26.38 -8.62
CA ARG A 217 -9.46 26.93 -8.74
C ARG A 217 -9.74 28.04 -7.75
N LYS A 218 -9.29 27.92 -6.50
CA LYS A 218 -9.49 28.96 -5.49
C LYS A 218 -8.62 30.19 -5.77
N ALA A 219 -7.40 30.01 -6.24
CA ALA A 219 -6.54 31.08 -6.69
C ALA A 219 -7.12 31.81 -7.92
N ALA A 220 -7.66 31.08 -8.91
CA ALA A 220 -8.33 31.68 -10.05
C ALA A 220 -9.50 32.59 -9.63
N ARG A 221 -10.31 32.12 -8.67
CA ARG A 221 -11.40 32.93 -8.10
C ARG A 221 -10.89 34.20 -7.38
N GLU A 222 -9.75 34.12 -6.70
CA GLU A 222 -9.13 35.26 -6.02
C GLU A 222 -8.61 36.31 -7.03
N LEU A 223 -7.94 35.85 -8.11
CA LEU A 223 -7.48 36.73 -9.20
C LEU A 223 -8.62 37.55 -9.81
N LEU A 224 -9.78 36.91 -10.02
CA LEU A 224 -10.96 37.58 -10.61
C LEU A 224 -11.58 38.59 -9.64
N LYS A 225 -11.44 38.42 -8.32
CA LYS A 225 -12.02 39.32 -7.32
C LYS A 225 -11.14 40.51 -6.98
N GLU A 226 -9.84 40.32 -6.97
CA GLU A 226 -8.89 41.30 -6.40
C GLU A 226 -8.01 41.99 -7.45
N ASP A 227 -8.29 41.79 -8.74
CA ASP A 227 -7.55 42.36 -9.89
C ASP A 227 -6.02 42.21 -9.79
N LYS A 228 -5.59 41.05 -9.27
CA LYS A 228 -4.18 40.69 -9.14
C LYS A 228 -3.66 40.04 -10.40
N SER A 229 -2.41 40.31 -10.76
CA SER A 229 -1.76 39.70 -11.92
C SER A 229 -1.23 38.27 -11.60
N CYS A 230 -0.81 38.02 -10.37
CA CYS A 230 -0.23 36.75 -9.94
C CYS A 230 -0.48 36.50 -8.46
N ILE A 231 -0.68 35.21 -8.09
CA ILE A 231 -0.81 34.76 -6.71
C ILE A 231 0.38 33.86 -6.34
N ARG A 232 0.89 34.02 -5.16
CA ARG A 232 1.91 33.14 -4.57
C ARG A 232 1.35 32.39 -3.37
N VAL A 233 1.36 31.05 -3.46
CA VAL A 233 0.95 30.15 -2.38
C VAL A 233 2.20 29.59 -1.71
N ASN A 234 2.27 29.74 -0.40
CA ASN A 234 3.31 29.21 0.46
C ASN A 234 2.68 28.47 1.65
N ASP A 235 3.50 27.88 2.51
CA ASP A 235 3.09 27.17 3.72
C ASP A 235 2.20 28.01 4.64
N ARG A 236 2.49 29.32 4.78
CA ARG A 236 1.78 30.23 5.71
C ARG A 236 0.35 30.58 5.24
N ASN A 237 0.13 30.64 3.94
CA ASN A 237 -1.18 31.01 3.38
C ASN A 237 -1.94 29.80 2.78
N LEU A 238 -1.39 28.60 2.88
CA LEU A 238 -1.97 27.37 2.33
C LEU A 238 -3.36 27.08 2.92
N GLU A 239 -3.56 27.36 4.22
CA GLU A 239 -4.84 27.18 4.90
C GLU A 239 -5.99 27.99 4.28
N LYS A 240 -5.69 29.14 3.67
CA LYS A 240 -6.69 29.93 2.94
C LYS A 240 -7.31 29.13 1.78
N TYR A 241 -6.52 28.23 1.16
CA TYR A 241 -6.93 27.45 0.01
C TYR A 241 -7.45 26.07 0.36
N LEU A 242 -6.87 25.41 1.35
CA LEU A 242 -7.19 24.01 1.67
C LEU A 242 -7.87 23.81 3.02
N GLY A 243 -7.99 24.88 3.83
CA GLY A 243 -8.42 24.78 5.21
C GLY A 243 -7.30 24.28 6.13
N LYS A 244 -7.63 23.92 7.35
CA LYS A 244 -6.65 23.36 8.30
C LYS A 244 -6.14 22.00 7.85
N PRO A 245 -4.86 21.67 8.10
CA PRO A 245 -4.33 20.33 7.85
C PRO A 245 -5.18 19.28 8.59
N ARG A 246 -5.42 18.16 7.92
CA ARG A 246 -6.22 17.04 8.47
C ARG A 246 -5.37 15.93 9.02
N PHE A 247 -4.14 15.84 8.54
CA PHE A 247 -3.21 14.79 8.93
C PHE A 247 -2.06 15.41 9.70
N HIS A 248 -1.76 14.84 10.83
CA HIS A 248 -0.58 15.15 11.61
C HIS A 248 0.27 13.88 11.64
N SER A 249 1.53 13.98 11.28
CA SER A 249 2.45 12.85 11.45
C SER A 249 2.50 12.49 12.92
N LEU A 250 2.19 11.26 13.26
CA LEU A 250 2.44 10.75 14.61
C LEU A 250 3.95 10.77 14.81
N LYS A 251 4.42 11.69 15.62
CA LYS A 251 5.83 11.78 15.98
C LYS A 251 6.21 10.63 16.89
N ALA A 252 7.49 10.25 16.88
CA ALA A 252 8.06 9.35 17.86
C ALA A 252 7.70 9.79 19.30
N ASN A 253 7.67 8.85 20.23
CA ASN A 253 7.49 9.18 21.64
C ASN A 253 8.59 10.16 22.06
N GLN A 254 8.25 11.13 22.92
CA GLN A 254 9.22 12.13 23.34
C GLN A 254 10.07 11.65 24.52
N THR A 255 9.54 10.71 25.27
CA THR A 255 10.16 10.16 26.51
C THR A 255 10.07 8.64 26.49
N ASP A 256 11.00 8.02 27.18
CA ASP A 256 11.00 6.57 27.43
C ASP A 256 9.89 6.27 28.44
N GLU A 257 9.00 5.34 28.11
CA GLU A 257 7.78 5.09 28.90
C GLU A 257 7.63 3.58 29.18
N ILE A 258 6.97 3.29 30.32
CA ILE A 258 6.65 1.93 30.72
C ILE A 258 5.33 1.50 30.06
N GLY A 259 5.30 0.29 29.49
CA GLY A 259 4.10 -0.27 28.86
C GLY A 259 3.71 0.37 27.52
N ILE A 260 4.50 1.31 27.01
CA ILE A 260 4.25 1.98 25.73
C ILE A 260 5.35 1.64 24.73
N VAL A 261 4.97 1.03 23.62
CA VAL A 261 5.92 0.61 22.56
C VAL A 261 5.38 1.00 21.18
N ARG A 262 6.27 1.40 20.31
CA ARG A 262 5.93 1.77 18.94
C ARG A 262 6.13 0.59 17.99
N GLY A 263 5.04 0.13 17.39
CA GLY A 263 5.03 -0.84 16.30
C GLY A 263 4.99 -0.16 14.93
N LEU A 264 5.19 -0.95 13.90
CA LEU A 264 5.08 -0.54 12.50
C LEU A 264 3.99 -1.35 11.80
N ALA A 265 3.11 -0.66 11.11
CA ALA A 265 2.04 -1.26 10.33
C ALA A 265 2.17 -0.91 8.86
N TRP A 266 1.70 -1.80 8.02
CA TRP A 266 1.39 -1.52 6.64
C TRP A 266 -0.12 -1.36 6.51
N THR A 267 -0.54 -0.33 5.83
CA THR A 267 -1.95 -0.05 5.54
C THR A 267 -2.10 0.18 4.04
N SER A 268 -3.31 0.09 3.63
CA SER A 268 -3.71 0.37 2.26
C SER A 268 -3.37 1.79 1.78
N VAL A 269 -2.98 2.72 2.63
CA VAL A 269 -2.52 4.08 2.27
C VAL A 269 -1.02 4.28 2.44
N GLY A 270 -0.29 3.20 2.77
CA GLY A 270 1.16 3.20 3.02
C GLY A 270 1.50 2.71 4.42
N GLY A 271 2.75 2.91 4.84
CA GLY A 271 3.18 2.56 6.18
C GLY A 271 2.66 3.53 7.24
N ASP A 272 2.49 3.03 8.44
CA ASP A 272 2.12 3.83 9.61
C ASP A 272 2.82 3.34 10.88
N THR A 273 2.87 4.17 11.92
CA THR A 273 3.35 3.75 13.23
C THR A 273 2.17 3.48 14.15
N LEU A 274 2.22 2.40 14.89
CA LEU A 274 1.21 2.04 15.89
C LEU A 274 1.78 2.27 17.28
N GLN A 275 1.10 3.04 18.10
CA GLN A 275 1.38 3.08 19.53
C GLN A 275 0.63 1.93 20.19
N ILE A 276 1.33 1.08 20.92
CA ILE A 276 0.77 -0.01 21.70
C ILE A 276 0.94 0.35 23.16
N GLU A 277 -0.15 0.44 23.87
CA GLU A 277 -0.22 0.77 25.29
C GLU A 277 -0.69 -0.44 26.06
N VAL A 278 0.04 -0.77 27.12
CA VAL A 278 -0.32 -1.86 28.04
C VAL A 278 -0.46 -1.30 29.45
N ASN A 279 -1.60 -1.58 30.05
CA ASN A 279 -1.84 -1.32 31.45
C ASN A 279 -2.11 -2.64 32.20
N MET A 280 -1.66 -2.70 33.44
CA MET A 280 -1.90 -3.80 34.37
C MET A 280 -2.67 -3.27 35.55
N MET A 281 -3.75 -3.95 35.92
CA MET A 281 -4.63 -3.56 37.02
C MET A 281 -5.05 -4.78 37.85
N PRO A 282 -5.39 -4.62 39.14
CA PRO A 282 -5.92 -5.72 39.95
C PRO A 282 -7.14 -6.38 39.30
N GLY A 283 -7.14 -7.72 39.17
CA GLY A 283 -8.18 -8.43 38.46
C GLY A 283 -8.13 -9.94 38.64
N LYS A 284 -8.51 -10.70 37.63
CA LYS A 284 -8.65 -12.16 37.66
C LYS A 284 -7.76 -12.89 36.63
N GLY A 285 -6.87 -12.21 35.98
CA GLY A 285 -6.00 -12.73 34.92
C GLY A 285 -6.59 -12.64 33.52
N GLU A 286 -7.52 -11.73 33.31
CA GLU A 286 -8.14 -11.50 31.99
C GLU A 286 -7.25 -10.64 31.08
N LEU A 287 -7.33 -10.89 29.78
CA LEU A 287 -6.68 -10.08 28.74
C LEU A 287 -7.73 -9.28 28.00
N GLU A 288 -7.74 -7.99 28.20
CA GLU A 288 -8.61 -7.04 27.49
C GLU A 288 -7.88 -6.45 26.28
N LEU A 289 -8.56 -6.42 25.13
CA LEU A 289 -8.00 -5.93 23.88
C LEU A 289 -8.92 -4.87 23.29
N THR A 290 -8.42 -3.65 23.07
CA THR A 290 -9.18 -2.55 22.47
C THR A 290 -8.41 -1.85 21.37
N GLY A 291 -9.12 -1.19 20.43
CA GLY A 291 -8.53 -0.48 19.29
C GLY A 291 -8.94 -1.04 17.93
N GLN A 292 -10.06 -1.79 17.84
CA GLN A 292 -10.56 -2.47 16.63
C GLN A 292 -9.53 -3.46 16.04
N LEU A 293 -9.06 -4.36 16.90
CA LEU A 293 -8.12 -5.40 16.50
C LEU A 293 -8.87 -6.54 15.80
N GLY A 294 -8.36 -6.94 14.64
CA GLY A 294 -8.79 -8.15 13.95
C GLY A 294 -8.35 -9.42 14.67
N ASP A 295 -8.82 -10.56 14.18
CA ASP A 295 -8.64 -11.83 14.90
C ASP A 295 -7.19 -12.29 14.92
N VAL A 296 -6.43 -12.08 13.84
CA VAL A 296 -5.01 -12.42 13.77
C VAL A 296 -4.19 -11.61 14.80
N MET A 297 -4.51 -10.33 14.94
CA MET A 297 -3.84 -9.47 15.92
C MET A 297 -4.20 -9.84 17.37
N LYS A 298 -5.44 -10.28 17.65
CA LYS A 298 -5.85 -10.80 18.95
C LYS A 298 -5.12 -12.09 19.30
N GLU A 299 -5.00 -13.02 18.35
CA GLU A 299 -4.22 -14.25 18.53
C GLU A 299 -2.74 -13.94 18.80
N SER A 300 -2.18 -12.96 18.11
CA SER A 300 -0.81 -12.51 18.32
C SER A 300 -0.60 -11.94 19.74
N ALA A 301 -1.57 -11.18 20.27
CA ALA A 301 -1.53 -10.70 21.65
C ALA A 301 -1.58 -11.85 22.68
N MET A 302 -2.45 -12.84 22.47
CA MET A 302 -2.54 -14.03 23.31
C MET A 302 -1.24 -14.87 23.27
N THR A 303 -0.64 -14.99 22.08
CA THR A 303 0.66 -15.67 21.91
C THR A 303 1.77 -14.95 22.69
N GLY A 304 1.83 -13.61 22.61
CA GLY A 304 2.76 -12.80 23.36
C GLY A 304 2.62 -12.97 24.88
N LEU A 305 1.39 -12.92 25.41
CA LEU A 305 1.13 -13.14 26.82
C LEU A 305 1.51 -14.57 27.26
N SER A 306 1.21 -15.58 26.43
CA SER A 306 1.57 -16.97 26.70
C SER A 306 3.07 -17.19 26.74
N TYR A 307 3.81 -16.57 25.83
CA TYR A 307 5.27 -16.56 25.83
C TYR A 307 5.81 -15.96 27.13
N ILE A 308 5.35 -14.77 27.53
CA ILE A 308 5.82 -14.10 28.75
C ILE A 308 5.54 -14.96 29.98
N ARG A 309 4.37 -15.58 30.09
CA ARG A 309 4.05 -16.51 31.16
C ARG A 309 5.05 -17.67 31.22
N SER A 310 5.46 -18.19 30.08
CA SER A 310 6.40 -19.34 30.02
C SER A 310 7.84 -18.98 30.43
N VAL A 311 8.20 -17.70 30.35
CA VAL A 311 9.56 -17.18 30.69
C VAL A 311 9.55 -16.28 31.93
N SER A 312 8.46 -16.27 32.70
CA SER A 312 8.28 -15.39 33.86
C SER A 312 9.38 -15.48 34.90
N GLU A 313 9.83 -16.71 35.22
CA GLU A 313 10.94 -16.94 36.17
C GLU A 313 12.23 -16.26 35.73
N ARG A 314 12.53 -16.28 34.45
CA ARG A 314 13.73 -15.66 33.88
C ARG A 314 13.76 -14.15 34.07
N TYR A 315 12.60 -13.49 34.03
CA TYR A 315 12.43 -12.05 34.26
C TYR A 315 12.05 -11.70 35.70
N GLN A 316 12.17 -12.68 36.64
CA GLN A 316 11.82 -12.49 38.05
C GLN A 316 10.39 -12.00 38.26
N ILE A 317 9.46 -12.41 37.41
CA ILE A 317 8.05 -12.07 37.47
C ILE A 317 7.36 -13.14 38.32
N ASP A 318 6.68 -12.73 39.42
CA ASP A 318 5.88 -13.61 40.24
C ASP A 318 4.74 -14.23 39.40
N PRO A 319 4.65 -15.59 39.27
CA PRO A 319 3.57 -16.22 38.51
C PRO A 319 2.15 -15.84 38.99
N ASP A 320 2.00 -15.46 40.24
CA ASP A 320 0.71 -15.04 40.80
C ASP A 320 0.21 -13.70 40.19
N VAL A 321 1.09 -12.89 39.65
CA VAL A 321 0.71 -11.63 38.95
C VAL A 321 -0.30 -11.89 37.81
N PHE A 322 -0.12 -12.99 37.08
CA PHE A 322 -1.01 -13.40 36.01
C PHE A 322 -2.39 -13.89 36.47
N LYS A 323 -2.59 -14.14 37.73
CA LYS A 323 -3.88 -14.56 38.31
C LYS A 323 -4.57 -13.44 39.07
N LYS A 324 -3.79 -12.45 39.52
CA LYS A 324 -4.26 -11.36 40.40
C LYS A 324 -4.46 -10.05 39.69
N ASN A 325 -4.01 -9.96 38.42
CA ASN A 325 -4.12 -8.75 37.60
C ASN A 325 -4.70 -9.07 36.24
N ASP A 326 -5.49 -8.14 35.74
CA ASP A 326 -5.93 -8.08 34.36
C ASP A 326 -4.96 -7.24 33.54
N PHE A 327 -4.83 -7.58 32.27
CA PHE A 327 -3.96 -6.92 31.31
C PHE A 327 -4.78 -6.29 30.20
N HIS A 328 -4.64 -5.00 30.02
CA HIS A 328 -5.33 -4.28 28.97
C HIS A 328 -4.34 -3.80 27.93
N ILE A 329 -4.44 -4.30 26.70
CA ILE A 329 -3.69 -3.82 25.55
C ILE A 329 -4.61 -2.89 24.76
N HIS A 330 -4.20 -1.65 24.61
CA HIS A 330 -4.90 -0.66 23.83
C HIS A 330 -4.03 -0.20 22.64
N ILE A 331 -4.61 -0.17 21.44
CA ILE A 331 -3.98 0.45 20.27
C ILE A 331 -4.86 1.62 19.84
N PRO A 332 -4.43 2.86 20.11
CA PRO A 332 -5.19 4.08 19.77
C PRO A 332 -5.59 4.15 18.29
N GLU A 333 -6.41 5.14 17.93
CA GLU A 333 -7.01 5.31 16.61
C GLU A 333 -8.03 4.22 16.25
N GLY A 334 -9.01 4.01 17.12
CA GLY A 334 -10.07 3.01 16.96
C GLY A 334 -11.00 3.19 15.75
N ALA A 335 -10.85 4.27 14.97
CA ALA A 335 -11.60 4.46 13.73
C ALA A 335 -11.04 3.63 12.55
N VAL A 336 -9.82 3.08 12.66
CA VAL A 336 -9.16 2.30 11.61
C VAL A 336 -9.00 0.86 12.10
N PRO A 337 -9.63 -0.13 11.46
CA PRO A 337 -9.40 -1.53 11.76
C PRO A 337 -7.93 -1.91 11.57
N LYS A 338 -7.40 -2.70 12.50
CA LYS A 338 -6.00 -3.14 12.51
C LYS A 338 -5.98 -4.67 12.61
N ASP A 339 -5.27 -5.30 11.69
CA ASP A 339 -5.09 -6.75 11.71
C ASP A 339 -3.71 -7.16 11.24
N GLY A 340 -3.30 -8.38 11.58
CA GLY A 340 -2.05 -8.98 11.17
C GLY A 340 -1.12 -9.35 12.33
N PRO A 341 -0.19 -10.31 12.11
CA PRO A 341 0.66 -10.88 13.15
C PRO A 341 1.88 -10.02 13.47
N SER A 342 2.19 -9.00 12.64
CA SER A 342 3.47 -8.26 12.68
C SER A 342 3.67 -7.34 13.89
N ALA A 343 2.65 -7.18 14.72
CA ALA A 343 2.73 -6.44 15.99
C ALA A 343 3.06 -7.34 17.20
N GLY A 344 3.29 -8.64 16.99
CA GLY A 344 3.47 -9.61 18.06
C GLY A 344 4.62 -9.29 19.01
N ILE A 345 5.82 -9.00 18.46
CA ILE A 345 6.97 -8.63 19.30
C ILE A 345 6.72 -7.30 20.02
N THR A 346 5.98 -6.38 19.41
CA THR A 346 5.67 -5.06 20.00
C THR A 346 4.74 -5.22 21.20
N MET A 347 3.67 -6.02 21.07
CA MET A 347 2.73 -6.29 22.17
C MET A 347 3.41 -7.07 23.31
N ALA A 348 4.24 -8.05 22.98
CA ALA A 348 5.01 -8.79 23.98
C ALA A 348 6.01 -7.88 24.74
N THR A 349 6.70 -6.99 24.04
CA THR A 349 7.61 -6.02 24.65
C THR A 349 6.86 -5.05 25.56
N ALA A 350 5.69 -4.54 25.15
CA ALA A 350 4.87 -3.66 25.97
C ALA A 350 4.34 -4.36 27.23
N LEU A 351 3.87 -5.59 27.11
CA LEU A 351 3.46 -6.43 28.26
C LEU A 351 4.62 -6.66 29.23
N LEU A 352 5.80 -7.03 28.71
CA LEU A 352 6.96 -7.28 29.57
C LEU A 352 7.45 -5.99 30.24
N SER A 353 7.42 -4.87 29.53
CA SER A 353 7.71 -3.54 30.09
C SER A 353 6.79 -3.20 31.26
N ALA A 354 5.47 -3.40 31.09
CA ALA A 354 4.49 -3.16 32.16
C ALA A 354 4.72 -4.09 33.37
N LEU A 355 5.03 -5.38 33.14
CA LEU A 355 5.27 -6.36 34.19
C LEU A 355 6.56 -6.12 34.98
N THR A 356 7.64 -5.68 34.28
CA THR A 356 8.95 -5.46 34.89
C THR A 356 9.17 -4.01 35.33
N HIS A 357 8.22 -3.12 35.05
CA HIS A 357 8.34 -1.68 35.26
C HIS A 357 9.59 -1.08 34.60
N THR A 358 10.02 -1.64 33.47
CA THR A 358 11.22 -1.19 32.73
C THR A 358 10.77 -0.34 31.52
N PRO A 359 11.23 0.91 31.41
CA PRO A 359 10.84 1.78 30.30
C PRO A 359 11.43 1.29 28.96
N VAL A 360 10.69 1.52 27.88
CA VAL A 360 11.09 1.22 26.51
C VAL A 360 11.56 2.50 25.84
N ARG A 361 12.60 2.40 25.04
CA ARG A 361 13.19 3.52 24.29
C ARG A 361 12.18 4.21 23.40
N ALA A 362 12.09 5.53 23.51
CA ALA A 362 11.18 6.38 22.75
C ALA A 362 11.54 6.50 21.26
N ASP A 363 12.82 6.38 20.94
CA ASP A 363 13.37 6.54 19.58
C ASP A 363 13.42 5.25 18.77
N LEU A 364 12.79 4.19 19.31
CA LEU A 364 12.79 2.85 18.72
C LEU A 364 11.39 2.43 18.28
N ALA A 365 11.32 1.77 17.14
CA ALA A 365 10.13 1.06 16.68
C ALA A 365 10.50 -0.38 16.28
N MET A 366 9.49 -1.26 16.25
CA MET A 366 9.72 -2.66 15.93
C MET A 366 8.58 -3.26 15.12
N THR A 367 8.88 -4.32 14.41
CA THR A 367 7.90 -5.15 13.70
C THR A 367 8.39 -6.58 13.63
N GLY A 368 7.49 -7.54 13.86
CA GLY A 368 7.81 -8.96 13.83
C GLY A 368 6.66 -9.78 14.40
N GLU A 369 6.46 -10.97 13.85
CA GLU A 369 5.56 -11.97 14.43
C GLU A 369 6.28 -12.74 15.53
N ILE A 370 5.58 -13.06 16.60
CA ILE A 370 6.11 -13.81 17.75
C ILE A 370 5.56 -15.23 17.76
N THR A 371 6.42 -16.20 18.11
CA THR A 371 5.99 -17.57 18.40
C THR A 371 5.91 -17.83 19.92
N LEU A 372 5.22 -18.91 20.34
CA LEU A 372 5.17 -19.35 21.73
C LEU A 372 6.56 -19.67 22.35
N ARG A 373 7.61 -19.78 21.54
CA ARG A 373 9.00 -20.00 21.96
C ARG A 373 9.85 -18.74 21.92
N GLY A 374 9.23 -17.59 21.66
CA GLY A 374 9.94 -16.30 21.58
C GLY A 374 10.79 -16.11 20.31
N ARG A 375 10.59 -16.92 19.27
CA ARG A 375 11.23 -16.67 17.96
C ARG A 375 10.52 -15.57 17.24
N VAL A 376 11.29 -14.75 16.51
CA VAL A 376 10.77 -13.67 15.68
C VAL A 376 10.67 -14.16 14.23
N LEU A 377 9.48 -14.11 13.67
CA LEU A 377 9.20 -14.55 12.30
C LEU A 377 9.14 -13.36 11.33
N PRO A 378 9.43 -13.60 10.04
CA PRO A 378 9.44 -12.56 9.02
C PRO A 378 8.04 -11.97 8.75
N ILE A 379 8.03 -10.76 8.24
CA ILE A 379 6.81 -9.96 7.99
C ILE A 379 6.86 -9.32 6.60
N GLY A 380 5.70 -8.90 6.09
CA GLY A 380 5.58 -8.16 4.83
C GLY A 380 5.52 -6.65 5.00
N GLY A 381 5.61 -5.93 3.88
CA GLY A 381 5.46 -4.47 3.80
C GLY A 381 6.59 -3.68 4.48
N LEU A 382 7.81 -4.20 4.44
CA LEU A 382 8.93 -3.65 5.19
C LEU A 382 9.38 -2.28 4.67
N LYS A 383 9.32 -2.05 3.37
CA LYS A 383 9.64 -0.76 2.75
C LYS A 383 8.75 0.36 3.31
N GLU A 384 7.45 0.14 3.31
CA GLU A 384 6.47 1.11 3.82
C GLU A 384 6.60 1.32 5.33
N LYS A 385 6.82 0.25 6.09
CA LYS A 385 7.06 0.30 7.54
C LYS A 385 8.30 1.11 7.89
N THR A 386 9.38 0.88 7.17
CA THR A 386 10.65 1.62 7.37
C THR A 386 10.48 3.09 7.01
N LEU A 387 9.76 3.39 5.92
CA LEU A 387 9.44 4.77 5.55
C LEU A 387 8.59 5.48 6.62
N ALA A 388 7.62 4.78 7.19
CA ALA A 388 6.79 5.31 8.29
C ALA A 388 7.63 5.61 9.53
N ALA A 389 8.53 4.71 9.92
CA ALA A 389 9.46 4.93 11.02
C ALA A 389 10.32 6.19 10.80
N LYS A 390 10.89 6.34 9.61
CA LYS A 390 11.66 7.53 9.23
C LYS A 390 10.83 8.81 9.33
N THR A 391 9.63 8.79 8.79
CA THR A 391 8.72 9.96 8.79
C THR A 391 8.29 10.34 10.21
N ALA A 392 8.12 9.37 11.09
CA ALA A 392 7.83 9.59 12.50
C ALA A 392 9.03 10.11 13.33
N GLY A 393 10.24 10.11 12.74
CA GLY A 393 11.46 10.55 13.43
C GLY A 393 12.07 9.47 14.34
N ILE A 394 11.70 8.20 14.14
CA ILE A 394 12.34 7.05 14.78
C ILE A 394 13.80 6.97 14.33
N LYS A 395 14.68 6.55 15.23
CA LYS A 395 16.11 6.38 14.94
C LYS A 395 16.50 4.93 14.77
N THR A 396 15.90 4.02 15.54
CA THR A 396 16.22 2.59 15.54
C THR A 396 14.99 1.76 15.19
N VAL A 397 15.14 0.82 14.26
CA VAL A 397 14.07 -0.11 13.87
C VAL A 397 14.53 -1.55 14.07
N LEU A 398 13.76 -2.33 14.85
CA LEU A 398 13.99 -3.76 15.00
C LEU A 398 13.19 -4.53 13.94
N VAL A 399 13.88 -5.39 13.20
CA VAL A 399 13.36 -6.14 12.06
C VAL A 399 13.76 -7.61 12.20
N PRO A 400 12.89 -8.56 11.84
CA PRO A 400 13.26 -9.98 11.87
C PRO A 400 14.49 -10.27 11.00
N GLU A 401 15.43 -11.11 11.49
CA GLU A 401 16.64 -11.49 10.76
C GLU A 401 16.32 -12.06 9.36
N LYS A 402 15.24 -12.81 9.24
CA LYS A 402 14.82 -13.40 7.97
C LYS A 402 14.33 -12.40 6.92
N ASN A 403 14.08 -11.15 7.31
CA ASN A 403 13.78 -10.06 6.38
C ASN A 403 15.04 -9.30 5.92
N ARG A 404 16.24 -9.80 6.16
CA ARG A 404 17.50 -9.17 5.68
C ARG A 404 17.50 -8.92 4.18
N PRO A 405 17.08 -9.88 3.31
CA PRO A 405 17.00 -9.62 1.87
C PRO A 405 16.06 -8.45 1.54
N ASP A 406 14.89 -8.38 2.18
CA ASP A 406 13.93 -7.30 1.94
C ASP A 406 14.51 -5.93 2.33
N VAL A 407 15.31 -5.87 3.41
CA VAL A 407 16.01 -4.63 3.83
C VAL A 407 17.07 -4.22 2.81
N GLU A 408 17.75 -5.17 2.18
CA GLU A 408 18.76 -4.88 1.15
C GLU A 408 18.13 -4.18 -0.05
N GLU A 409 16.93 -4.57 -0.44
CA GLU A 409 16.17 -3.99 -1.55
C GLU A 409 15.58 -2.60 -1.25
N ILE A 410 15.49 -2.19 0.02
CA ILE A 410 14.99 -0.86 0.38
C ILE A 410 15.96 0.22 -0.14
N PRO A 411 15.47 1.25 -0.84
CA PRO A 411 16.28 2.36 -1.32
C PRO A 411 17.11 3.02 -0.21
N ALA A 412 18.34 3.37 -0.53
CA ALA A 412 19.25 4.02 0.42
C ALA A 412 18.66 5.30 1.03
N GLU A 413 17.86 6.04 0.27
CA GLU A 413 17.19 7.25 0.74
C GLU A 413 16.27 6.98 1.93
N ILE A 414 15.61 5.82 1.98
CA ILE A 414 14.74 5.43 3.10
C ILE A 414 15.59 4.99 4.29
N LYS A 415 16.66 4.23 4.06
CA LYS A 415 17.55 3.73 5.11
C LYS A 415 18.40 4.82 5.76
N ASN A 416 18.76 5.86 5.02
CA ASN A 416 19.62 6.93 5.53
C ASN A 416 18.99 7.63 6.75
N GLY A 417 19.74 7.61 7.88
CA GLY A 417 19.31 8.19 9.16
C GLY A 417 18.48 7.24 10.03
N LEU A 418 18.32 5.98 9.62
CA LEU A 418 17.76 4.90 10.42
C LEU A 418 18.82 3.85 10.72
N GLU A 419 18.89 3.41 11.95
CA GLU A 419 19.62 2.22 12.37
C GLU A 419 18.66 1.03 12.31
N ILE A 420 18.91 0.07 11.44
CA ILE A 420 18.11 -1.14 11.30
C ILE A 420 18.86 -2.28 11.96
N LEU A 421 18.27 -2.82 13.04
CA LEU A 421 18.82 -3.93 13.81
C LEU A 421 18.00 -5.19 13.56
N PHE A 422 18.68 -6.28 13.30
CA PHE A 422 18.06 -7.57 13.04
C PHE A 422 17.95 -8.37 14.32
N VAL A 423 16.81 -9.02 14.52
CA VAL A 423 16.47 -9.80 15.71
C VAL A 423 15.93 -11.18 15.32
N GLU A 424 16.38 -12.21 16.01
CA GLU A 424 15.91 -13.61 15.84
C GLU A 424 14.98 -14.04 16.96
N THR A 425 15.16 -13.47 18.15
CA THR A 425 14.47 -13.86 19.38
C THR A 425 13.96 -12.65 20.14
N MET A 426 13.02 -12.89 21.05
CA MET A 426 12.54 -11.85 21.98
C MET A 426 13.65 -11.35 22.91
N ASP A 427 14.68 -12.15 23.18
CA ASP A 427 15.82 -11.71 23.96
C ASP A 427 16.59 -10.61 23.25
N ASP A 428 16.80 -10.74 21.95
CA ASP A 428 17.43 -9.71 21.13
C ASP A 428 16.56 -8.43 21.12
N VAL A 429 15.24 -8.59 20.98
CA VAL A 429 14.30 -7.47 21.02
C VAL A 429 14.43 -6.72 22.34
N ILE A 430 14.39 -7.42 23.46
CA ILE A 430 14.44 -6.83 24.80
C ILE A 430 15.79 -6.14 25.07
N ALA A 431 16.89 -6.75 24.64
CA ALA A 431 18.24 -6.19 24.79
C ALA A 431 18.37 -4.82 24.11
N HIS A 432 17.70 -4.61 23.01
CA HIS A 432 17.73 -3.33 22.27
C HIS A 432 16.64 -2.36 22.68
N ALA A 433 15.47 -2.85 23.11
CA ALA A 433 14.28 -2.04 23.36
C ALA A 433 14.27 -1.40 24.76
N PHE A 434 14.79 -2.07 25.78
CA PHE A 434 14.73 -1.57 27.15
C PHE A 434 15.85 -0.59 27.48
N VAL A 435 15.49 0.46 28.21
CA VAL A 435 16.45 1.45 28.68
C VAL A 435 17.37 0.81 29.73
N GLY A 436 18.68 0.90 29.50
CA GLY A 436 19.70 0.35 30.39
C GLY A 436 20.10 -1.08 30.11
N GLY A 437 19.62 -1.71 29.04
CA GLY A 437 20.10 -3.01 28.57
C GLY A 437 19.96 -4.15 29.60
N LYS A 438 19.09 -4.03 30.62
CA LYS A 438 18.87 -5.06 31.63
C LYS A 438 17.96 -6.16 31.10
N GLY A 439 18.45 -6.88 30.13
CA GLY A 439 17.85 -8.12 29.66
C GLY A 439 18.60 -9.38 30.11
N ASN A 440 19.73 -9.25 30.80
CA ASN A 440 20.48 -10.41 31.33
C ASN A 440 21.39 -9.97 32.51
N ASN A 441 21.01 -10.34 33.68
CA ASN A 441 21.90 -10.77 34.76
C ASN A 441 21.32 -12.01 35.40
#